data_930549fcd0fa9c82f10d55dd051ab521
#
_entry.id   930549fcd0fa9c82f10d55dd051ab521
#
_cell.length_a   1.000
_cell.length_b   1.000
_cell.length_c   1.000
_cell.angle_alpha   90.00
_cell.angle_beta   90.00
_cell.angle_gamma   90.00
#
_symmetry.space_group_name_H-M   'P 1'
#
loop_
_entity.id
_entity.type
_entity.pdbx_description
1 polymer ?
#
loop_
_entity_poly.entity_id
_entity_poly.type
_entity_poly.pdbx_seq_one_letter_code
_entity_poly.pdbx_strand_id
1 'polypeptide(L)'
;MIVFMTRQSFSGALTFGIAASALVLTSCSTVESRISEHPEIYRNLSSRDQALVNQGQIRTGMPAKAVWLAWGSPDFKLVGNTRGRSTEMWVYVHYATYPYYDPYSFGLGYFGEPVYDPFYCSLIPPSIPYPYKVVTFSNSRVVSFQYLVPS
;
A
#
# COMPACT_ATOMS: atom_id res chain seq x y z
N MET A 1 -19.48 40.38 -70.44
CA MET A 1 -19.65 39.03 -69.84
C MET A 1 -18.48 38.84 -68.83
N ILE A 2 -18.74 39.13 -67.62
CA ILE A 2 -17.72 39.19 -66.55
C ILE A 2 -17.84 37.91 -65.70
N VAL A 3 -16.80 37.10 -65.70
CA VAL A 3 -16.72 35.87 -64.92
C VAL A 3 -16.10 36.22 -63.57
N PHE A 4 -16.89 36.08 -62.52
CA PHE A 4 -16.41 36.23 -61.13
C PHE A 4 -15.77 34.91 -60.69
N MET A 5 -14.47 34.94 -60.44
CA MET A 5 -13.73 33.88 -59.80
C MET A 5 -13.83 34.01 -58.28
N THR A 6 -14.59 33.16 -57.64
CA THR A 6 -14.64 33.03 -56.18
C THR A 6 -13.42 32.29 -55.65
N ARG A 7 -12.61 33.01 -54.84
CA ARG A 7 -11.48 32.47 -54.09
C ARG A 7 -12.01 31.74 -52.87
N GLN A 8 -11.90 30.43 -52.84
CA GLN A 8 -12.12 29.66 -51.61
C GLN A 8 -10.87 29.72 -50.72
N SER A 9 -11.08 30.33 -49.53
CA SER A 9 -10.09 30.39 -48.48
C SER A 9 -10.20 29.10 -47.64
N PHE A 10 -9.21 28.21 -47.74
CA PHE A 10 -9.06 27.09 -46.86
C PHE A 10 -8.49 27.55 -45.51
N SER A 11 -9.35 27.69 -44.51
CA SER A 11 -8.94 27.91 -43.14
C SER A 11 -8.70 26.53 -42.49
N GLY A 12 -7.45 26.10 -42.46
CA GLY A 12 -7.03 24.89 -41.74
C GLY A 12 -7.01 25.16 -40.24
N ALA A 13 -8.05 24.74 -39.55
CA ALA A 13 -8.05 24.69 -38.10
C ALA A 13 -7.17 23.54 -37.62
N LEU A 14 -5.97 23.83 -37.15
CA LEU A 14 -5.11 22.89 -36.43
C LEU A 14 -5.75 22.65 -35.04
N THR A 15 -6.49 21.58 -34.90
CA THR A 15 -6.94 21.05 -33.61
C THR A 15 -5.75 20.42 -32.88
N PHE A 16 -5.13 21.17 -31.98
CA PHE A 16 -4.17 20.61 -31.00
C PHE A 16 -4.94 19.73 -30.01
N GLY A 17 -4.87 18.42 -30.24
CA GLY A 17 -5.34 17.43 -29.27
C GLY A 17 -4.41 17.41 -28.05
N ILE A 18 -4.84 18.02 -26.96
CA ILE A 18 -4.20 17.88 -25.66
C ILE A 18 -4.54 16.47 -25.17
N ALA A 19 -3.61 15.54 -25.36
CA ALA A 19 -3.64 14.24 -24.69
C ALA A 19 -3.39 14.50 -23.20
N ALA A 20 -4.45 14.56 -22.41
CA ALA A 20 -4.38 14.56 -20.96
C ALA A 20 -3.87 13.18 -20.52
N SER A 21 -2.55 13.06 -20.35
CA SER A 21 -1.95 11.92 -19.68
C SER A 21 -2.41 11.93 -18.20
N ALA A 22 -3.39 11.10 -17.88
CA ALA A 22 -3.78 10.83 -16.51
C ALA A 22 -2.59 10.13 -15.83
N LEU A 23 -1.77 10.90 -15.12
CA LEU A 23 -0.79 10.39 -14.18
C LEU A 23 -1.58 9.69 -13.08
N VAL A 24 -1.67 8.37 -13.16
CA VAL A 24 -2.14 7.52 -12.05
C VAL A 24 -1.04 7.58 -11.00
N LEU A 25 -1.15 8.60 -10.11
CA LEU A 25 -0.39 8.63 -8.88
C LEU A 25 -0.87 7.44 -8.05
N THR A 26 -0.07 6.39 -7.96
CA THR A 26 -0.24 5.36 -6.93
C THR A 26 0.03 6.03 -5.59
N SER A 27 -0.99 6.70 -5.08
CA SER A 27 -0.98 7.35 -3.79
C SER A 27 -0.88 6.27 -2.73
N CYS A 28 0.16 6.33 -1.89
CA CYS A 28 0.15 5.62 -0.63
C CYS A 28 -1.13 6.02 0.10
N SER A 29 -2.02 5.06 0.32
CA SER A 29 -3.31 5.32 0.96
C SER A 29 -3.07 5.74 2.42
N THR A 30 -3.18 7.04 2.69
CA THR A 30 -3.08 7.60 4.05
C THR A 30 -4.43 7.48 4.77
N VAL A 31 -4.44 7.74 6.08
CA VAL A 31 -5.69 7.79 6.86
C VAL A 31 -6.63 8.84 6.29
N GLU A 32 -6.09 10.01 5.95
CA GLU A 32 -6.86 11.15 5.40
C GLU A 32 -7.48 10.80 4.05
N SER A 33 -6.74 10.13 3.15
CA SER A 33 -7.28 9.73 1.86
C SER A 33 -8.42 8.72 2.02
N ARG A 34 -8.27 7.73 2.90
CA ARG A 34 -9.33 6.75 3.19
C ARG A 34 -10.57 7.39 3.80
N ILE A 35 -10.41 8.38 4.69
CA ILE A 35 -11.53 9.13 5.25
C ILE A 35 -12.22 9.96 4.16
N SER A 36 -11.48 10.60 3.26
CA SER A 36 -12.06 11.40 2.18
C SER A 36 -12.79 10.55 1.14
N GLU A 37 -12.32 9.35 0.87
CA GLU A 37 -12.95 8.38 -0.04
C GLU A 37 -14.22 7.74 0.57
N HIS A 38 -14.24 7.57 1.90
CA HIS A 38 -15.33 6.90 2.63
C HIS A 38 -15.84 7.71 3.82
N PRO A 39 -16.31 8.95 3.60
CA PRO A 39 -16.73 9.84 4.68
C PRO A 39 -17.93 9.30 5.47
N GLU A 40 -18.76 8.46 4.85
CA GLU A 40 -19.92 7.83 5.47
C GLU A 40 -19.50 6.84 6.57
N ILE A 41 -18.40 6.09 6.36
CA ILE A 41 -17.86 5.18 7.38
C ILE A 41 -17.39 6.00 8.58
N TYR A 42 -16.62 7.06 8.35
CA TYR A 42 -16.04 7.89 9.38
C TYR A 42 -17.11 8.61 10.22
N ARG A 43 -18.14 9.21 9.58
CA ARG A 43 -19.22 9.93 10.27
C ARG A 43 -20.06 9.02 11.17
N ASN A 44 -20.18 7.73 10.83
CA ASN A 44 -20.93 6.75 11.63
C ASN A 44 -20.15 6.21 12.84
N LEU A 45 -18.90 6.61 13.03
CA LEU A 45 -18.09 6.23 14.18
C LEU A 45 -18.43 7.12 15.39
N SER A 46 -18.22 6.56 16.60
CA SER A 46 -18.22 7.38 17.81
C SER A 46 -17.10 8.42 17.76
N SER A 47 -17.28 9.57 18.43
CA SER A 47 -16.24 10.62 18.50
C SER A 47 -14.91 10.10 19.02
N ARG A 48 -14.96 9.13 19.96
CA ARG A 48 -13.77 8.44 20.45
C ARG A 48 -13.07 7.63 19.36
N ASP A 49 -13.82 6.88 18.55
CA ASP A 49 -13.25 6.08 17.47
C ASP A 49 -12.72 6.96 16.34
N GLN A 50 -13.39 8.08 16.03
CA GLN A 50 -12.88 9.08 15.08
C GLN A 50 -11.53 9.65 15.50
N ALA A 51 -11.39 10.02 16.80
CA ALA A 51 -10.12 10.53 17.31
C ALA A 51 -8.98 9.50 17.21
N LEU A 52 -9.27 8.22 17.48
CA LEU A 52 -8.29 7.13 17.35
C LEU A 52 -7.93 6.87 15.89
N VAL A 53 -8.91 6.86 14.97
CA VAL A 53 -8.67 6.68 13.53
C VAL A 53 -7.73 7.77 13.01
N ASN A 54 -7.97 9.04 13.36
CA ASN A 54 -7.10 10.16 12.95
C ASN A 54 -5.65 10.01 13.42
N GLN A 55 -5.42 9.28 14.52
CA GLN A 55 -4.10 8.99 15.06
C GLN A 55 -3.52 7.65 14.54
N GLY A 56 -4.22 6.95 13.65
CA GLY A 56 -3.84 5.62 13.20
C GLY A 56 -3.87 4.56 14.32
N GLN A 57 -4.68 4.79 15.36
CA GLN A 57 -4.80 3.93 16.52
C GLN A 57 -6.11 3.14 16.50
N ILE A 58 -6.11 1.99 17.19
CA ILE A 58 -7.29 1.16 17.36
C ILE A 58 -7.48 0.77 18.83
N ARG A 59 -8.68 0.27 19.14
CA ARG A 59 -9.00 -0.26 20.47
C ARG A 59 -9.88 -1.51 20.38
N THR A 60 -9.93 -2.27 21.45
CA THR A 60 -10.89 -3.37 21.61
C THR A 60 -12.32 -2.86 21.51
N GLY A 61 -13.20 -3.61 20.83
CA GLY A 61 -14.59 -3.26 20.55
C GLY A 61 -14.81 -2.34 19.35
N MET A 62 -13.74 -1.78 18.75
CA MET A 62 -13.82 -0.96 17.54
C MET A 62 -14.32 -1.80 16.35
N PRO A 63 -15.22 -1.26 15.49
CA PRO A 63 -15.68 -2.00 14.31
C PRO A 63 -14.56 -2.17 13.26
N ALA A 64 -14.59 -3.28 12.52
CA ALA A 64 -13.58 -3.59 11.49
C ALA A 64 -13.42 -2.49 10.43
N LYS A 65 -14.51 -1.80 10.07
CA LYS A 65 -14.46 -0.66 9.13
C LYS A 65 -13.62 0.51 9.68
N ALA A 66 -13.64 0.75 10.99
CA ALA A 66 -12.82 1.78 11.61
C ALA A 66 -11.34 1.37 11.65
N VAL A 67 -11.04 0.08 11.87
CA VAL A 67 -9.68 -0.45 11.77
C VAL A 67 -9.14 -0.29 10.36
N TRP A 68 -9.98 -0.54 9.34
CA TRP A 68 -9.60 -0.33 7.95
C TRP A 68 -9.30 1.16 7.66
N LEU A 69 -10.07 2.10 8.18
CA LEU A 69 -9.76 3.53 8.06
C LEU A 69 -8.41 3.87 8.71
N ALA A 70 -8.13 3.32 9.91
CA ALA A 70 -6.92 3.62 10.66
C ALA A 70 -5.66 2.96 10.04
N TRP A 71 -5.75 1.66 9.69
CA TRP A 71 -4.58 0.87 9.31
C TRP A 71 -4.52 0.52 7.82
N GLY A 72 -5.62 0.70 7.08
CA GLY A 72 -5.74 0.31 5.67
C GLY A 72 -6.09 -1.16 5.50
N SER A 73 -5.91 -1.65 4.27
CA SER A 73 -6.13 -3.05 3.93
C SER A 73 -5.03 -3.92 4.51
N PRO A 74 -5.36 -5.08 5.11
CA PRO A 74 -4.35 -6.02 5.56
C PRO A 74 -3.71 -6.74 4.38
N ASP A 75 -2.48 -7.24 4.57
CA ASP A 75 -1.80 -8.08 3.60
C ASP A 75 -2.41 -9.49 3.56
N PHE A 76 -2.81 -10.00 4.73
CA PHE A 76 -3.45 -11.31 4.83
C PHE A 76 -4.68 -11.26 5.74
N LYS A 77 -5.69 -12.06 5.38
CA LYS A 77 -6.87 -12.33 6.20
C LYS A 77 -6.94 -13.82 6.48
N LEU A 78 -7.06 -14.18 7.75
CA LEU A 78 -7.25 -15.53 8.21
C LEU A 78 -8.63 -15.65 8.84
N VAL A 79 -9.40 -16.63 8.43
CA VAL A 79 -10.73 -16.90 9.00
C VAL A 79 -10.64 -18.21 9.77
N GLY A 80 -11.16 -18.21 10.98
CA GLY A 80 -11.11 -19.35 11.87
C GLY A 80 -12.30 -19.43 12.80
N ASN A 81 -12.26 -20.41 13.68
CA ASN A 81 -13.24 -20.56 14.75
C ASN A 81 -12.50 -20.71 16.07
N THR A 82 -12.85 -19.87 17.02
CA THR A 82 -12.29 -19.93 18.37
C THR A 82 -13.42 -20.12 19.38
N ARG A 83 -13.44 -21.27 20.04
CA ARG A 83 -14.47 -21.63 21.03
C ARG A 83 -15.90 -21.52 20.48
N GLY A 84 -16.13 -22.02 19.24
CA GLY A 84 -17.45 -22.00 18.60
C GLY A 84 -17.87 -20.65 18.00
N ARG A 85 -17.00 -19.63 18.04
CA ARG A 85 -17.26 -18.30 17.43
C ARG A 85 -16.39 -18.11 16.20
N SER A 86 -17.00 -17.66 15.11
CA SER A 86 -16.25 -17.26 13.93
C SER A 86 -15.35 -16.07 14.27
N THR A 87 -14.08 -16.16 13.90
CA THR A 87 -13.08 -15.13 14.07
C THR A 87 -12.42 -14.81 12.74
N GLU A 88 -12.10 -13.55 12.51
CA GLU A 88 -11.31 -13.07 11.38
C GLU A 88 -10.07 -12.39 11.92
N MET A 89 -8.91 -12.73 11.39
CA MET A 89 -7.64 -12.11 11.77
C MET A 89 -7.05 -11.39 10.58
N TRP A 90 -6.70 -10.13 10.76
CA TRP A 90 -5.97 -9.33 9.78
C TRP A 90 -4.51 -9.23 10.18
N VAL A 91 -3.65 -9.52 9.22
CA VAL A 91 -2.20 -9.50 9.41
C VAL A 91 -1.60 -8.48 8.45
N TYR A 92 -0.81 -7.58 9.00
CA TYR A 92 -0.04 -6.57 8.28
C TYR A 92 1.44 -6.95 8.38
N VAL A 93 2.15 -6.98 7.26
CA VAL A 93 3.56 -7.38 7.21
C VAL A 93 4.46 -6.24 6.81
N HIS A 94 5.64 -6.23 7.41
CA HIS A 94 6.79 -5.49 6.94
C HIS A 94 7.81 -6.44 6.35
N TYR A 95 8.63 -5.93 5.45
CA TYR A 95 9.72 -6.67 4.85
C TYR A 95 11.02 -6.16 5.45
N ALA A 96 11.73 -7.04 6.15
CA ALA A 96 13.10 -6.76 6.59
C ALA A 96 14.06 -7.17 5.49
N THR A 97 14.84 -6.22 5.01
CA THR A 97 15.97 -6.48 4.14
C THR A 97 17.19 -6.68 5.04
N TYR A 98 17.61 -7.91 5.21
CA TYR A 98 18.89 -8.17 5.88
C TYR A 98 19.99 -7.95 4.87
N PRO A 99 21.01 -7.14 5.17
CA PRO A 99 22.21 -7.13 4.37
C PRO A 99 22.81 -8.54 4.49
N TYR A 100 22.63 -9.34 3.45
CA TYR A 100 23.28 -10.63 3.35
C TYR A 100 24.76 -10.36 3.10
N TYR A 101 25.52 -10.32 4.16
CA TYR A 101 26.97 -10.40 4.09
C TYR A 101 27.27 -11.88 3.85
N ASP A 102 27.39 -12.27 2.57
CA ASP A 102 28.01 -13.52 2.22
C ASP A 102 29.52 -13.31 2.26
N PRO A 103 30.21 -13.78 3.32
CA PRO A 103 31.69 -13.67 3.37
C PRO A 103 32.37 -14.51 2.29
N TYR A 104 31.61 -15.35 1.58
CA TYR A 104 32.10 -16.19 0.46
C TYR A 104 31.79 -15.58 -0.92
N SER A 105 31.04 -14.48 -1.01
CA SER A 105 30.83 -13.77 -2.28
C SER A 105 32.06 -13.00 -2.77
N PHE A 106 33.12 -12.92 -1.99
CA PHE A 106 34.47 -12.71 -2.49
C PHE A 106 34.94 -14.04 -3.08
N GLY A 107 34.47 -14.33 -4.30
CA GLY A 107 35.00 -15.44 -5.07
C GLY A 107 36.51 -15.24 -5.20
N LEU A 108 37.27 -16.03 -4.48
CA LEU A 108 38.66 -16.22 -4.79
C LEU A 108 38.68 -16.89 -6.17
N GLY A 109 39.04 -16.13 -7.20
CA GLY A 109 39.29 -16.68 -8.51
C GLY A 109 40.31 -17.81 -8.36
N TYR A 110 40.37 -18.70 -9.34
CA TYR A 110 41.20 -19.90 -9.35
C TYR A 110 42.70 -19.67 -9.01
N PHE A 111 43.13 -18.41 -8.96
CA PHE A 111 44.48 -17.97 -8.59
C PHE A 111 44.54 -17.06 -7.36
N GLY A 112 43.45 -16.98 -6.54
CA GLY A 112 43.47 -16.16 -5.33
C GLY A 112 43.29 -14.64 -5.58
N GLU A 113 43.01 -14.21 -6.80
CA GLU A 113 42.71 -12.84 -7.14
C GLU A 113 41.26 -12.51 -6.77
N PRO A 114 40.96 -11.35 -6.16
CA PRO A 114 39.59 -10.95 -5.90
C PRO A 114 38.91 -10.63 -7.24
N VAL A 115 38.05 -11.54 -7.70
CA VAL A 115 37.22 -11.31 -8.89
C VAL A 115 35.99 -10.53 -8.47
N TYR A 116 35.94 -9.28 -8.87
CA TYR A 116 34.73 -8.48 -8.79
C TYR A 116 33.78 -8.92 -9.91
N ASP A 117 32.82 -9.80 -9.60
CA ASP A 117 31.76 -10.16 -10.53
C ASP A 117 30.57 -9.22 -10.33
N PRO A 118 30.30 -8.28 -11.26
CA PRO A 118 29.18 -7.36 -11.15
C PRO A 118 27.81 -8.06 -11.19
N PHE A 119 27.73 -9.32 -11.61
CA PHE A 119 26.49 -10.11 -11.58
C PHE A 119 26.17 -10.65 -10.18
N TYR A 120 27.16 -10.89 -9.32
CA TYR A 120 26.92 -11.31 -7.94
C TYR A 120 26.48 -10.15 -7.02
N CYS A 121 26.79 -8.90 -7.38
CA CYS A 121 26.34 -7.72 -6.63
C CYS A 121 24.86 -7.37 -6.81
N SER A 122 24.17 -8.04 -7.74
CA SER A 122 22.72 -7.86 -7.96
C SER A 122 21.85 -8.89 -7.26
N LEU A 123 22.39 -9.68 -6.34
CA LEU A 123 21.58 -10.48 -5.44
C LEU A 123 20.85 -9.51 -4.51
N ILE A 124 19.62 -9.16 -4.89
CA ILE A 124 18.69 -8.46 -4.02
C ILE A 124 18.60 -9.29 -2.74
N PRO A 125 19.02 -8.77 -1.59
CA PRO A 125 18.96 -9.54 -0.37
C PRO A 125 17.52 -10.01 -0.15
N PRO A 126 17.29 -11.28 0.24
CA PRO A 126 15.96 -11.78 0.42
C PRO A 126 15.22 -10.92 1.45
N SER A 127 14.13 -10.30 1.03
CA SER A 127 13.26 -9.58 1.94
C SER A 127 12.37 -10.61 2.66
N ILE A 128 12.53 -10.72 3.97
CA ILE A 128 11.75 -11.65 4.78
C ILE A 128 10.53 -10.90 5.33
N PRO A 129 9.30 -11.33 4.98
CA PRO A 129 8.09 -10.74 5.55
C PRO A 129 7.97 -11.15 7.02
N TYR A 130 7.66 -10.18 7.88
CA TYR A 130 7.32 -10.43 9.28
C TYR A 130 6.07 -9.64 9.68
N PRO A 131 5.18 -10.22 10.50
CA PRO A 131 3.99 -9.52 10.96
C PRO A 131 4.39 -8.40 11.93
N TYR A 132 3.99 -7.17 11.62
CA TYR A 132 4.22 -6.03 12.50
C TYR A 132 2.96 -5.51 13.18
N LYS A 133 1.79 -5.81 12.61
CA LYS A 133 0.48 -5.57 13.23
C LYS A 133 -0.43 -6.76 12.98
N VAL A 134 -1.16 -7.16 14.00
CA VAL A 134 -2.17 -8.23 13.93
C VAL A 134 -3.39 -7.76 14.69
N VAL A 135 -4.57 -7.95 14.12
CA VAL A 135 -5.84 -7.67 14.80
C VAL A 135 -6.82 -8.81 14.57
N THR A 136 -7.49 -9.24 15.62
CA THR A 136 -8.48 -10.30 15.58
C THR A 136 -9.88 -9.71 15.83
N PHE A 137 -10.82 -10.14 15.01
CA PHE A 137 -12.22 -9.74 15.09
C PHE A 137 -13.11 -10.93 15.46
N SER A 138 -14.15 -10.65 16.20
CA SER A 138 -15.32 -11.51 16.36
C SER A 138 -16.56 -10.65 16.17
N ASN A 139 -17.54 -11.10 15.37
CA ASN A 139 -18.72 -10.32 15.01
C ASN A 139 -18.37 -8.91 14.47
N SER A 140 -17.35 -8.83 13.59
CA SER A 140 -16.84 -7.58 12.99
C SER A 140 -16.37 -6.52 13.99
N ARG A 141 -16.04 -6.92 15.23
CA ARG A 141 -15.46 -6.04 16.26
C ARG A 141 -14.12 -6.58 16.75
N VAL A 142 -13.18 -5.68 17.02
CA VAL A 142 -11.87 -6.01 17.55
C VAL A 142 -12.00 -6.70 18.91
N VAL A 143 -11.44 -7.90 19.04
CA VAL A 143 -11.35 -8.64 20.31
C VAL A 143 -9.92 -8.62 20.86
N SER A 144 -8.92 -8.59 19.98
CA SER A 144 -7.51 -8.43 20.38
C SER A 144 -6.70 -7.81 19.24
N PHE A 145 -5.60 -7.16 19.58
CA PHE A 145 -4.63 -6.66 18.61
C PHE A 145 -3.24 -6.61 19.23
N GLN A 146 -2.23 -6.70 18.38
CA GLN A 146 -0.81 -6.62 18.74
C GLN A 146 -0.09 -5.84 17.65
N TYR A 147 0.95 -5.11 18.02
CA TYR A 147 1.85 -4.45 17.07
C TYR A 147 3.26 -4.37 17.66
N LEU A 148 4.25 -4.39 16.79
CA LEU A 148 5.64 -4.22 17.18
C LEU A 148 5.88 -2.74 17.51
N VAL A 149 6.49 -2.50 18.65
CA VAL A 149 7.01 -1.19 19.04
C VAL A 149 8.51 -1.22 18.75
N PRO A 150 9.04 -0.33 17.91
CA PRO A 150 10.49 -0.21 17.73
C PRO A 150 11.14 0.10 19.07
N SER A 151 12.16 -0.65 19.43
CA SER A 151 12.96 -0.43 20.63
C SER A 151 14.06 0.61 20.38
#